data_5598dc9a51b354715916d47a37169f3c
#
_entry.id   5598dc9a51b354715916d47a37169f3c
#
_cell.length_a   1.000
_cell.length_b   1.000
_cell.length_c   1.000
_cell.angle_alpha   90.00
_cell.angle_beta   90.00
_cell.angle_gamma   90.00
#
_symmetry.space_group_name_H-M   'P 1'
#
loop_
_entity.id
_entity.type
_entity.pdbx_description
1 polymer ?
#
loop_
_entity_poly.entity_id
_entity_poly.type
_entity_poly.pdbx_seq_one_letter_code
_entity_poly.pdbx_strand_id
1 'polypeptide(L)'
;MRFSKSVLNYLDSRSYNSLSYSTRKTYKYGLNRISNTKVYGKPLGSKLLKRIDFDVCNELYDTWEFEGSTSNANHLARVFSVLMNYYVDREVILRNPMKRVKKRTTEPRSVIWKHEQVMSFLDTAFTSFDWRNIGLIVLMCYEWSQRPVDIRNLTFNNINWKDRFVTIKQTKRGATVELPITDEL
;
A
#
# COMPACT_ATOMS: atom_id res chain seq x y z
N MET A 1 -6.73 22.06 18.81
CA MET A 1 -6.07 20.74 18.88
C MET A 1 -4.81 20.78 18.01
N ARG A 2 -3.66 20.25 18.51
CA ARG A 2 -2.43 20.10 17.72
C ARG A 2 -2.53 18.92 16.78
N PHE A 3 -1.77 18.94 15.67
CA PHE A 3 -1.80 17.87 14.67
C PHE A 3 -1.39 16.50 15.26
N SER A 4 -0.36 16.45 16.12
CA SER A 4 0.03 15.20 16.79
C SER A 4 -1.12 14.59 17.61
N LYS A 5 -1.88 15.41 18.34
CA LYS A 5 -3.06 14.95 19.09
C LYS A 5 -4.19 14.48 18.16
N SER A 6 -4.34 15.14 16.99
CA SER A 6 -5.34 14.71 16.01
C SER A 6 -4.97 13.34 15.40
N VAL A 7 -3.69 13.07 15.17
CA VAL A 7 -3.23 11.75 14.71
C VAL A 7 -3.57 10.68 15.74
N LEU A 8 -3.26 10.89 17.03
CA LEU A 8 -3.57 9.92 18.09
C LEU A 8 -5.08 9.63 18.16
N ASN A 9 -5.91 10.68 18.18
CA ASN A 9 -7.36 10.52 18.21
C ASN A 9 -7.91 9.75 16.98
N TYR A 10 -7.32 9.95 15.81
CA TYR A 10 -7.69 9.18 14.62
C TYR A 10 -7.31 7.71 14.74
N LEU A 11 -6.08 7.41 15.22
CA LEU A 11 -5.59 6.04 15.40
C LEU A 11 -6.42 5.25 16.42
N ASP A 12 -7.05 5.92 17.40
CA ASP A 12 -7.95 5.31 18.38
C ASP A 12 -9.40 5.19 17.85
N SER A 13 -9.70 5.77 16.71
CA SER A 13 -11.06 5.84 16.17
C SER A 13 -11.55 4.51 15.57
N ARG A 14 -12.90 4.31 15.59
CA ARG A 14 -13.53 3.19 14.89
C ARG A 14 -13.20 3.19 13.38
N SER A 15 -13.15 4.39 12.76
CA SER A 15 -12.83 4.53 11.33
C SER A 15 -11.44 3.97 10.98
N TYR A 16 -10.45 4.14 11.85
CA TYR A 16 -9.12 3.56 11.66
C TYR A 16 -9.12 2.06 12.00
N ASN A 17 -9.76 1.65 13.09
CA ASN A 17 -9.74 0.27 13.57
C ASN A 17 -10.53 -0.69 12.67
N SER A 18 -11.48 -0.21 11.86
CA SER A 18 -12.18 -1.00 10.84
C SER A 18 -11.36 -1.29 9.58
N LEU A 19 -10.19 -0.63 9.40
CA LEU A 19 -9.31 -0.86 8.27
C LEU A 19 -8.57 -2.20 8.40
N SER A 20 -8.17 -2.78 7.25
CA SER A 20 -7.31 -3.97 7.24
C SER A 20 -6.00 -3.72 7.98
N TYR A 21 -5.40 -4.78 8.53
CA TYR A 21 -4.13 -4.69 9.26
C TYR A 21 -3.02 -4.00 8.44
N SER A 22 -2.88 -4.36 7.16
CA SER A 22 -1.88 -3.78 6.25
C SER A 22 -2.10 -2.28 6.07
N THR A 23 -3.36 -1.84 5.86
CA THR A 23 -3.71 -0.43 5.72
C THR A 23 -3.43 0.34 7.01
N ARG A 24 -3.80 -0.22 8.17
CA ARG A 24 -3.50 0.39 9.48
C ARG A 24 -2.00 0.59 9.68
N LYS A 25 -1.18 -0.43 9.40
CA LYS A 25 0.28 -0.35 9.51
C LYS A 25 0.83 0.78 8.62
N THR A 26 0.40 0.84 7.37
CA THR A 26 0.82 1.86 6.40
C THR A 26 0.40 3.27 6.82
N TYR A 27 -0.84 3.44 7.28
CA TYR A 27 -1.34 4.74 7.73
C TYR A 27 -0.64 5.22 9.00
N LYS A 28 -0.44 4.34 9.99
CA LYS A 28 0.30 4.67 11.22
C LYS A 28 1.71 5.16 10.92
N TYR A 29 2.44 4.42 10.05
CA TYR A 29 3.77 4.82 9.61
C TYR A 29 3.75 6.18 8.89
N GLY A 30 2.85 6.35 7.91
CA GLY A 30 2.72 7.60 7.16
C GLY A 30 2.37 8.80 8.04
N LEU A 31 1.39 8.65 8.95
CA LEU A 31 0.99 9.72 9.86
C LEU A 31 2.10 10.11 10.84
N ASN A 32 2.89 9.16 11.32
CA ASN A 32 4.07 9.45 12.15
C ASN A 32 5.11 10.24 11.36
N ARG A 33 5.43 9.82 10.13
CA ARG A 33 6.36 10.55 9.27
C ARG A 33 5.86 11.96 8.99
N ILE A 34 4.59 12.13 8.65
CA ILE A 34 3.95 13.44 8.42
C ILE A 34 4.07 14.33 9.67
N SER A 35 3.80 13.79 10.86
CA SER A 35 3.91 14.55 12.12
C SER A 35 5.32 15.07 12.38
N ASN A 36 6.34 14.31 11.98
CA ASN A 36 7.74 14.64 12.20
C ASN A 36 8.34 15.52 11.09
N THR A 37 7.68 15.62 9.93
CA THR A 37 8.14 16.50 8.85
C THR A 37 8.17 17.95 9.33
N LYS A 38 9.30 18.62 9.12
CA LYS A 38 9.45 20.02 9.48
C LYS A 38 8.86 20.93 8.42
N VAL A 39 8.07 21.90 8.86
CA VAL A 39 7.53 22.98 8.03
C VAL A 39 7.88 24.28 8.70
N TYR A 40 8.60 25.15 8.00
CA TYR A 40 9.15 26.39 8.56
C TYR A 40 9.95 26.14 9.86
N GLY A 41 10.82 25.12 9.83
CA GLY A 41 11.74 24.78 10.93
C GLY A 41 11.10 24.03 12.12
N LYS A 42 9.77 23.82 12.14
CA LYS A 42 9.07 23.14 13.27
C LYS A 42 8.33 21.87 12.77
N PRO A 43 8.31 20.79 13.58
CA PRO A 43 7.54 19.60 13.23
C PRO A 43 6.04 19.93 13.03
N LEU A 44 5.42 19.36 12.00
CA LEU A 44 4.00 19.55 11.75
C LEU A 44 3.13 19.17 12.96
N GLY A 45 3.55 18.14 13.69
CA GLY A 45 2.87 17.68 14.91
C GLY A 45 2.59 18.77 15.94
N SER A 46 3.45 19.81 16.01
CA SER A 46 3.29 20.95 16.92
C SER A 46 2.27 21.99 16.44
N LYS A 47 1.93 22.00 15.14
CA LYS A 47 1.03 23.00 14.53
C LYS A 47 -0.43 22.70 14.89
N LEU A 48 -1.25 23.74 15.04
CA LEU A 48 -2.70 23.58 15.23
C LEU A 48 -3.35 23.06 13.95
N LEU A 49 -4.22 22.06 14.05
CA LEU A 49 -4.91 21.43 12.92
C LEU A 49 -5.62 22.47 12.05
N LYS A 50 -6.32 23.44 12.67
CA LYS A 50 -7.04 24.51 11.97
C LYS A 50 -6.14 25.53 11.25
N ARG A 51 -4.83 25.53 11.56
CA ARG A 51 -3.82 26.42 10.93
C ARG A 51 -3.00 25.72 9.85
N ILE A 52 -3.41 24.53 9.46
CA ILE A 52 -2.82 23.82 8.32
C ILE A 52 -3.62 24.25 7.09
N ASP A 53 -3.03 25.13 6.32
CA ASP A 53 -3.58 25.69 5.09
C ASP A 53 -2.98 25.06 3.83
N PHE A 54 -3.27 25.64 2.69
CA PHE A 54 -2.74 25.18 1.40
C PHE A 54 -1.21 25.32 1.33
N ASP A 55 -0.65 26.44 1.81
CA ASP A 55 0.78 26.71 1.70
C ASP A 55 1.60 25.71 2.55
N VAL A 56 1.10 25.40 3.76
CA VAL A 56 1.68 24.32 4.59
C VAL A 56 1.62 22.98 3.88
N CYS A 57 0.52 22.66 3.21
CA CYS A 57 0.38 21.39 2.51
C CYS A 57 1.28 21.30 1.26
N ASN A 58 1.48 22.40 0.58
CA ASN A 58 2.38 22.46 -0.57
C ASN A 58 3.85 22.27 -0.13
N GLU A 59 4.28 22.98 0.90
CA GLU A 59 5.61 22.83 1.50
C GLU A 59 5.87 21.40 1.97
N LEU A 60 4.88 20.75 2.61
CA LEU A 60 4.97 19.34 3.00
C LEU A 60 5.18 18.44 1.79
N TYR A 61 4.41 18.65 0.72
CA TYR A 61 4.49 17.82 -0.48
C TYR A 61 5.85 17.94 -1.16
N ASP A 62 6.36 19.17 -1.31
CA ASP A 62 7.67 19.44 -1.91
C ASP A 62 8.80 18.85 -1.03
N THR A 63 8.71 18.98 0.30
CA THR A 63 9.65 18.33 1.24
C THR A 63 9.67 16.81 1.08
N TRP A 64 8.50 16.16 1.02
CA TRP A 64 8.42 14.70 0.88
C TRP A 64 8.95 14.20 -0.45
N GLU A 65 8.80 14.99 -1.50
CA GLU A 65 9.34 14.67 -2.83
C GLU A 65 10.85 14.82 -2.84
N PHE A 66 11.38 15.90 -2.29
CA PHE A 66 12.81 16.17 -2.22
C PHE A 66 13.57 15.16 -1.35
N GLU A 67 13.02 14.80 -0.16
CA GLU A 67 13.61 13.83 0.75
C GLU A 67 13.44 12.36 0.32
N GLY A 68 12.62 12.08 -0.68
CA GLY A 68 12.27 10.73 -1.05
C GLY A 68 12.04 10.55 -2.55
N SER A 69 10.78 10.43 -2.92
CA SER A 69 10.37 10.29 -4.33
C SER A 69 8.95 10.80 -4.52
N THR A 70 8.60 11.15 -5.77
CA THR A 70 7.23 11.54 -6.15
C THR A 70 6.18 10.50 -5.72
N SER A 71 6.50 9.19 -5.85
CA SER A 71 5.60 8.11 -5.42
C SER A 71 5.37 8.14 -3.90
N ASN A 72 6.43 8.37 -3.12
CA ASN A 72 6.35 8.49 -1.67
C ASN A 72 5.58 9.75 -1.24
N ALA A 73 5.85 10.91 -1.88
CA ALA A 73 5.11 12.15 -1.64
C ALA A 73 3.61 11.96 -1.92
N ASN A 74 3.28 11.35 -3.05
CA ASN A 74 1.90 11.02 -3.41
C ASN A 74 1.23 10.07 -2.40
N HIS A 75 1.97 9.11 -1.85
CA HIS A 75 1.48 8.22 -0.81
C HIS A 75 1.18 8.98 0.49
N LEU A 76 2.14 9.78 0.98
CA LEU A 76 1.96 10.59 2.19
C LEU A 76 0.82 11.61 2.04
N ALA A 77 0.68 12.25 0.87
CA ALA A 77 -0.42 13.15 0.58
C ALA A 77 -1.80 12.46 0.63
N ARG A 78 -1.87 11.20 0.19
CA ARG A 78 -3.10 10.37 0.33
C ARG A 78 -3.41 10.07 1.80
N VAL A 79 -2.43 9.62 2.56
CA VAL A 79 -2.58 9.31 3.99
C VAL A 79 -2.98 10.57 4.77
N PHE A 80 -2.34 11.71 4.49
CA PHE A 80 -2.68 12.99 5.07
C PHE A 80 -4.13 13.40 4.73
N SER A 81 -4.54 13.23 3.47
CA SER A 81 -5.91 13.55 3.05
C SER A 81 -6.96 12.71 3.75
N VAL A 82 -6.68 11.44 4.06
CA VAL A 82 -7.60 10.59 4.84
C VAL A 82 -7.81 11.18 6.23
N LEU A 83 -6.74 11.58 6.94
CA LEU A 83 -6.83 12.21 8.24
C LEU A 83 -7.60 13.54 8.18
N MET A 84 -7.31 14.40 7.19
CA MET A 84 -7.97 15.69 7.06
C MET A 84 -9.45 15.53 6.74
N ASN A 85 -9.83 14.59 5.86
CA ASN A 85 -11.25 14.29 5.59
C ASN A 85 -11.97 13.79 6.84
N TYR A 86 -11.33 12.92 7.65
CA TYR A 86 -11.88 12.47 8.92
C TYR A 86 -12.26 13.65 9.84
N TYR A 87 -11.50 14.75 9.80
CA TYR A 87 -11.79 15.95 10.58
C TYR A 87 -12.73 16.94 9.89
N VAL A 88 -12.83 16.91 8.57
CA VAL A 88 -13.89 17.61 7.82
C VAL A 88 -15.26 16.99 8.15
N ASP A 89 -15.36 15.65 8.09
CA ASP A 89 -16.60 14.91 8.37
C ASP A 89 -17.10 15.12 9.82
N ARG A 90 -16.23 15.60 10.72
CA ARG A 90 -16.54 15.94 12.12
C ARG A 90 -16.64 17.44 12.37
N GLU A 91 -16.67 18.24 11.31
CA GLU A 91 -16.82 19.70 11.36
C GLU A 91 -15.72 20.41 12.19
N VAL A 92 -14.58 19.73 12.45
CA VAL A 92 -13.44 20.31 13.15
C VAL A 92 -12.68 21.30 12.27
N ILE A 93 -12.62 20.99 10.96
CA ILE A 93 -12.08 21.86 9.91
C ILE A 93 -13.08 21.95 8.75
N LEU A 94 -13.14 23.10 8.08
CA LEU A 94 -14.12 23.34 7.02
C LEU A 94 -13.81 22.60 5.72
N ARG A 95 -12.54 22.38 5.42
CA ARG A 95 -12.08 21.75 4.15
C ARG A 95 -10.74 21.09 4.32
N ASN A 96 -10.46 20.12 3.45
CA ASN A 96 -9.16 19.47 3.36
C ASN A 96 -8.22 20.30 2.44
N PRO A 97 -7.18 20.95 2.97
CA PRO A 97 -6.30 21.81 2.19
C PRO A 97 -5.42 21.01 1.22
N MET A 98 -5.12 19.74 1.52
CA MET A 98 -4.31 18.86 0.64
C MET A 98 -4.99 18.55 -0.70
N LYS A 99 -6.32 18.68 -0.81
CA LYS A 99 -7.04 18.48 -2.08
C LYS A 99 -6.63 19.48 -3.17
N ARG A 100 -6.13 20.64 -2.78
CA ARG A 100 -5.69 21.71 -3.72
C ARG A 100 -4.25 21.51 -4.21
N VAL A 101 -3.44 20.71 -3.51
CA VAL A 101 -2.04 20.44 -3.88
C VAL A 101 -2.01 19.64 -5.17
N LYS A 102 -1.32 20.15 -6.18
CA LYS A 102 -1.09 19.46 -7.46
C LYS A 102 -0.06 18.35 -7.24
N LYS A 103 -0.51 17.11 -7.28
CA LYS A 103 0.37 15.96 -7.20
C LYS A 103 1.04 15.71 -8.54
N ARG A 104 2.35 15.43 -8.52
CA ARG A 104 3.08 15.07 -9.74
C ARG A 104 2.78 13.63 -10.16
N THR A 105 2.74 13.40 -11.45
CA THR A 105 2.52 12.07 -12.02
C THR A 105 3.82 11.26 -11.92
N THR A 106 3.72 10.01 -11.57
CA THR A 106 4.83 9.05 -11.66
C THR A 106 4.67 8.22 -12.92
N GLU A 107 5.73 8.07 -13.69
CA GLU A 107 5.70 7.16 -14.82
C GLU A 107 5.53 5.71 -14.33
N PRO A 108 4.71 4.92 -15.03
CA PRO A 108 4.58 3.50 -14.73
C PRO A 108 5.91 2.79 -15.02
N ARG A 109 6.18 1.69 -14.31
CA ARG A 109 7.33 0.84 -14.61
C ARG A 109 7.16 0.24 -16.01
N SER A 110 8.16 0.44 -16.87
CA SER A 110 8.18 -0.09 -18.24
C SER A 110 8.80 -1.49 -18.33
N VAL A 111 9.47 -1.95 -17.26
CA VAL A 111 10.15 -3.25 -17.27
C VAL A 111 9.11 -4.36 -17.03
N ILE A 112 8.89 -5.16 -18.07
CA ILE A 112 8.09 -6.38 -18.04
C ILE A 112 9.03 -7.54 -18.32
N TRP A 113 9.01 -8.56 -17.47
CA TRP A 113 9.80 -9.76 -17.67
C TRP A 113 9.28 -10.52 -18.89
N LYS A 114 10.21 -10.90 -19.77
CA LYS A 114 9.91 -11.78 -20.89
C LYS A 114 9.83 -13.23 -20.40
N HIS A 115 9.18 -14.08 -21.20
CA HIS A 115 9.05 -15.51 -20.88
C HIS A 115 10.40 -16.16 -20.57
N GLU A 116 11.41 -15.93 -21.42
CA GLU A 116 12.75 -16.52 -21.26
C GLU A 116 13.42 -16.10 -19.91
N GLN A 117 13.16 -14.87 -19.47
CA GLN A 117 13.68 -14.37 -18.17
C GLN A 117 12.99 -15.05 -16.99
N VAL A 118 11.67 -15.31 -17.10
CA VAL A 118 10.93 -16.06 -16.08
C VAL A 118 11.46 -17.49 -16.01
N MET A 119 11.61 -18.17 -17.14
CA MET A 119 12.13 -19.56 -17.19
C MET A 119 13.55 -19.65 -16.63
N SER A 120 14.47 -18.79 -17.05
CA SER A 120 15.84 -18.75 -16.52
C SER A 120 15.89 -18.52 -15.00
N PHE A 121 14.97 -17.69 -14.47
CA PHE A 121 14.84 -17.52 -13.02
C PHE A 121 14.35 -18.79 -12.35
N LEU A 122 13.34 -19.47 -12.91
CA LEU A 122 12.77 -20.70 -12.35
C LEU A 122 13.80 -21.83 -12.36
N ASP A 123 14.54 -22.01 -13.45
CA ASP A 123 15.63 -23.00 -13.55
C ASP A 123 16.65 -22.81 -12.41
N THR A 124 17.06 -21.55 -12.18
CA THR A 124 18.00 -21.23 -11.10
C THR A 124 17.37 -21.45 -9.71
N ALA A 125 16.12 -21.03 -9.53
CA ALA A 125 15.44 -21.12 -8.24
C ALA A 125 15.19 -22.56 -7.81
N PHE A 126 14.86 -23.46 -8.74
CA PHE A 126 14.58 -24.86 -8.43
C PHE A 126 15.83 -25.70 -8.16
N THR A 127 17.00 -25.26 -8.57
CA THR A 127 18.27 -25.92 -8.20
C THR A 127 18.70 -25.62 -6.76
N SER A 128 18.13 -24.59 -6.12
CA SER A 128 18.49 -24.16 -4.77
C SER A 128 17.41 -24.53 -3.75
N PHE A 129 17.81 -25.16 -2.64
CA PHE A 129 16.91 -25.46 -1.55
C PHE A 129 16.23 -24.20 -0.98
N ASP A 130 16.97 -23.11 -0.86
CA ASP A 130 16.49 -21.85 -0.24
C ASP A 130 15.53 -21.08 -1.15
N TRP A 131 15.70 -21.20 -2.49
CA TRP A 131 14.95 -20.42 -3.48
C TRP A 131 13.76 -21.15 -4.10
N ARG A 132 13.70 -22.51 -3.99
CA ARG A 132 12.65 -23.30 -4.63
C ARG A 132 11.22 -22.88 -4.27
N ASN A 133 10.99 -22.47 -3.00
CA ASN A 133 9.67 -22.01 -2.58
C ASN A 133 9.29 -20.66 -3.22
N ILE A 134 10.29 -19.80 -3.45
CA ILE A 134 10.08 -18.54 -4.17
C ILE A 134 9.84 -18.84 -5.65
N GLY A 135 10.60 -19.76 -6.24
CA GLY A 135 10.38 -20.26 -7.59
C GLY A 135 8.95 -20.76 -7.80
N LEU A 136 8.46 -21.61 -6.88
CA LEU A 136 7.08 -22.11 -6.95
C LEU A 136 6.04 -21.00 -6.88
N ILE A 137 6.21 -20.01 -5.98
CA ILE A 137 5.31 -18.86 -5.91
C ILE A 137 5.35 -18.06 -7.22
N VAL A 138 6.52 -17.84 -7.81
CA VAL A 138 6.67 -17.13 -9.09
C VAL A 138 6.01 -17.90 -10.21
N LEU A 139 6.21 -19.21 -10.32
CA LEU A 139 5.56 -20.06 -11.30
C LEU A 139 4.04 -19.99 -11.20
N MET A 140 3.48 -20.20 -10.00
CA MET A 140 2.04 -20.10 -9.76
C MET A 140 1.48 -18.69 -10.07
N CYS A 141 2.23 -17.62 -9.75
CA CYS A 141 1.83 -16.27 -10.11
C CYS A 141 1.84 -16.05 -11.61
N TYR A 142 2.80 -16.64 -12.31
CA TYR A 142 2.95 -16.53 -13.75
C TYR A 142 1.84 -17.28 -14.48
N GLU A 143 1.64 -18.55 -14.15
CA GLU A 143 0.60 -19.40 -14.77
C GLU A 143 -0.82 -18.91 -14.48
N TRP A 144 -1.11 -18.58 -13.23
CA TRP A 144 -2.46 -18.23 -12.81
C TRP A 144 -2.76 -16.74 -12.80
N SER A 145 -1.79 -15.87 -13.09
CA SER A 145 -1.95 -14.41 -13.04
C SER A 145 -2.55 -13.91 -11.72
N GLN A 146 -2.26 -14.61 -10.62
CA GLN A 146 -2.72 -14.25 -9.29
C GLN A 146 -1.67 -13.45 -8.51
N ARG A 147 -2.12 -12.74 -7.46
CA ARG A 147 -1.21 -11.94 -6.64
C ARG A 147 -0.37 -12.86 -5.74
N PRO A 148 0.90 -12.51 -5.47
CA PRO A 148 1.74 -13.30 -4.56
C PRO A 148 1.15 -13.55 -3.18
N VAL A 149 0.35 -12.61 -2.64
CA VAL A 149 -0.33 -12.78 -1.34
C VAL A 149 -1.42 -13.84 -1.39
N ASP A 150 -2.14 -13.96 -2.52
CA ASP A 150 -3.22 -14.94 -2.68
C ASP A 150 -2.62 -16.35 -2.85
N ILE A 151 -1.51 -16.46 -3.60
CA ILE A 151 -0.75 -17.72 -3.73
C ILE A 151 -0.16 -18.16 -2.38
N ARG A 152 0.46 -17.27 -1.62
CA ARG A 152 1.02 -17.59 -0.29
C ARG A 152 0.01 -18.09 0.73
N ASN A 153 -1.26 -17.79 0.53
CA ASN A 153 -2.34 -18.22 1.41
C ASN A 153 -2.95 -19.56 0.99
N LEU A 154 -2.46 -20.18 -0.09
CA LEU A 154 -2.92 -21.49 -0.52
C LEU A 154 -2.54 -22.55 0.49
N THR A 155 -3.43 -23.52 0.64
CA THR A 155 -3.26 -24.73 1.40
C THR A 155 -3.62 -25.93 0.51
N PHE A 156 -3.23 -27.14 0.88
CA PHE A 156 -3.61 -28.35 0.15
C PHE A 156 -5.13 -28.51 0.00
N ASN A 157 -5.93 -27.99 0.93
CA ASN A 157 -7.38 -28.02 0.85
C ASN A 157 -7.97 -27.15 -0.28
N ASN A 158 -7.17 -26.27 -0.85
CA ASN A 158 -7.57 -25.45 -1.99
C ASN A 158 -7.42 -26.19 -3.33
N ILE A 159 -6.76 -27.36 -3.34
CA ILE A 159 -6.41 -28.13 -4.53
C ILE A 159 -7.34 -29.33 -4.67
N ASN A 160 -8.05 -29.39 -5.80
CA ASN A 160 -8.77 -30.58 -6.22
C ASN A 160 -7.88 -31.38 -7.19
N TRP A 161 -7.20 -32.38 -6.65
CA TRP A 161 -6.29 -33.23 -7.40
C TRP A 161 -6.98 -34.11 -8.46
N LYS A 162 -8.25 -34.49 -8.18
CA LYS A 162 -9.00 -35.35 -9.08
C LYS A 162 -9.38 -34.63 -10.37
N ASP A 163 -9.86 -33.40 -10.23
CA ASP A 163 -10.38 -32.61 -11.35
C ASP A 163 -9.33 -31.57 -11.80
N ARG A 164 -8.13 -31.58 -11.21
CA ARG A 164 -6.96 -30.74 -11.55
C ARG A 164 -7.29 -29.25 -11.57
N PHE A 165 -7.85 -28.74 -10.49
CA PHE A 165 -8.03 -27.29 -10.31
C PHE A 165 -7.70 -26.82 -8.91
N VAL A 166 -7.40 -25.53 -8.78
CA VAL A 166 -7.19 -24.85 -7.51
C VAL A 166 -8.24 -23.78 -7.31
N THR A 167 -8.79 -23.68 -6.10
CA THR A 167 -9.75 -22.65 -5.70
C THR A 167 -9.05 -21.58 -4.89
N ILE A 168 -9.01 -20.34 -5.41
CA ILE A 168 -8.31 -19.20 -4.78
C ILE A 168 -9.33 -18.13 -4.36
N LYS A 169 -9.35 -17.79 -3.07
CA LYS A 169 -10.09 -16.64 -2.57
C LYS A 169 -9.19 -15.41 -2.59
N GLN A 170 -9.46 -14.48 -3.50
CA GLN A 170 -8.68 -13.26 -3.66
C GLN A 170 -8.79 -12.33 -2.44
N THR A 171 -7.69 -12.09 -1.75
CA THR A 171 -7.62 -11.28 -0.51
C THR A 171 -8.14 -9.84 -0.70
N LYS A 172 -7.86 -9.23 -1.85
CA LYS A 172 -8.20 -7.80 -2.10
C LYS A 172 -9.65 -7.58 -2.51
N ARG A 173 -10.25 -8.52 -3.25
CA ARG A 173 -11.59 -8.39 -3.82
C ARG A 173 -12.62 -9.31 -3.16
N GLY A 174 -12.16 -10.31 -2.40
CA GLY A 174 -13.02 -11.33 -1.81
C GLY A 174 -13.63 -12.32 -2.81
N ALA A 175 -13.33 -12.17 -4.11
CA ALA A 175 -13.80 -13.07 -5.15
C ALA A 175 -13.11 -14.43 -5.05
N THR A 176 -13.86 -15.50 -5.32
CA THR A 176 -13.33 -16.85 -5.47
C THR A 176 -13.17 -17.15 -6.95
N VAL A 177 -12.02 -17.69 -7.33
CA VAL A 177 -11.70 -18.11 -8.70
C VAL A 177 -11.23 -19.56 -8.68
N GLU A 178 -11.59 -20.30 -9.71
CA GLU A 178 -11.10 -21.66 -9.96
C GLU A 178 -10.18 -21.62 -11.18
N LEU A 179 -9.02 -22.22 -11.06
CA LEU A 179 -7.97 -22.16 -12.07
C LEU A 179 -7.42 -23.57 -12.31
N PRO A 180 -7.17 -23.94 -13.57
CA PRO A 180 -6.64 -25.27 -13.90
C PRO A 180 -5.21 -25.43 -13.38
N ILE A 181 -4.85 -26.66 -13.02
CA ILE A 181 -3.47 -27.06 -12.76
C ILE A 181 -2.93 -27.62 -14.06
N THR A 182 -1.96 -26.90 -14.63
CA THR A 182 -1.26 -27.30 -15.86
C THR A 182 -0.20 -28.37 -15.56
N ASP A 183 0.40 -28.91 -16.60
CA ASP A 183 1.46 -29.94 -16.42
C ASP A 183 2.79 -29.33 -15.95
N GLU A 184 2.95 -28.00 -16.07
CA GLU A 184 4.09 -27.26 -15.56
C GLU A 184 4.01 -27.02 -14.03
N LEU A 185 2.84 -27.15 -13.43
CA LEU A 185 2.58 -26.99 -11.99
C LEU A 185 2.47 -28.33 -11.29
#